data_5f56c432b407e666106020b33ac666ec
#
_entry.id   5f56c432b407e666106020b33ac666ec
#
_cell.length_a   1.000
_cell.length_b   1.000
_cell.length_c   1.000
_cell.angle_alpha   90.00
_cell.angle_beta   90.00
_cell.angle_gamma   90.00
#
_symmetry.space_group_name_H-M   'P 1'
#
loop_
_entity.id
_entity.type
_entity.pdbx_description
1 polymer ?
#
loop_
_entity_poly.entity_id
_entity_poly.type
_entity_poly.pdbx_seq_one_letter_code
_entity_poly.pdbx_strand_id
1 'polypeptide(L)'
;MNTDRLSQKNICDGDFKKRSDVHIARKVWHMTGVFTLFLGWTFFPNYVSLILLAIAWVVFVPADLIRLYNPKLNKTITKWFKPIMRNNELDRPAGTTYLLTGVIFIGLLFPPSVVALSLLFLAFADPIASYIGIRYGRSKIFGHKSWQGFFAAFLVCFVLTFGFLYFRGISESIWIVSLIAGFIGAMAELVPIAKIDDNFTMPVMSSVGLSFVFTFFSIFEHLK
;
A
#
# COMPACT_ATOMS: atom_id res chain seq x y z
N MET A 1 23.54 22.46 -17.13
CA MET A 1 22.92 21.23 -16.62
C MET A 1 21.53 21.45 -15.96
N ASN A 2 21.10 22.69 -15.71
CA ASN A 2 19.81 22.98 -15.06
C ASN A 2 18.67 23.33 -16.02
N THR A 3 18.96 23.80 -17.24
CA THR A 3 17.98 24.22 -18.25
C THR A 3 17.20 23.07 -18.86
N ASP A 4 17.83 21.91 -19.06
CA ASP A 4 17.17 20.73 -19.64
C ASP A 4 16.18 20.09 -18.67
N ARG A 5 16.43 20.13 -17.36
CA ARG A 5 15.46 19.66 -16.34
C ARG A 5 14.23 20.54 -16.26
N LEU A 6 14.38 21.86 -16.39
CA LEU A 6 13.27 22.82 -16.38
C LEU A 6 12.42 22.71 -17.66
N SER A 7 13.05 22.51 -18.81
CA SER A 7 12.36 22.28 -20.09
C SER A 7 11.56 20.98 -20.10
N GLN A 8 12.12 19.91 -19.53
CA GLN A 8 11.39 18.62 -19.41
C GLN A 8 10.18 18.70 -18.45
N LYS A 9 10.29 19.47 -17.38
CA LYS A 9 9.18 19.67 -16.43
C LYS A 9 7.99 20.37 -17.10
N ASN A 10 8.25 21.36 -17.94
CA ASN A 10 7.19 22.12 -18.64
C ASN A 10 6.49 21.33 -19.76
N ILE A 11 7.16 20.33 -20.38
CA ILE A 11 6.59 19.53 -21.46
C ILE A 11 5.72 18.38 -20.93
N CYS A 12 5.98 17.92 -19.68
CA CYS A 12 5.24 16.80 -19.08
C CYS A 12 4.13 17.23 -18.12
N ASP A 13 4.11 18.48 -17.64
CA ASP A 13 3.22 18.94 -16.56
C ASP A 13 1.71 19.00 -16.94
N GLY A 14 1.38 19.06 -18.24
CA GLY A 14 -0.02 19.12 -18.72
C GLY A 14 -0.73 17.77 -18.81
N ASP A 15 0.01 16.66 -18.80
CA ASP A 15 -0.49 15.36 -19.24
C ASP A 15 -0.64 14.29 -18.14
N PHE A 16 -0.06 14.51 -16.95
CA PHE A 16 -0.13 13.58 -15.81
C PHE A 16 -1.11 14.07 -14.75
N LYS A 17 -1.94 13.15 -14.24
CA LYS A 17 -2.92 13.46 -13.19
C LYS A 17 -2.24 13.78 -11.86
N LYS A 18 -2.82 14.73 -11.13
CA LYS A 18 -2.36 15.14 -9.78
C LYS A 18 -2.82 14.12 -8.72
N ARG A 19 -2.21 14.14 -7.54
CA ARG A 19 -2.61 13.27 -6.41
C ARG A 19 -4.07 13.51 -5.96
N SER A 20 -4.61 14.70 -6.22
CA SER A 20 -6.00 15.07 -5.95
C SER A 20 -7.02 14.49 -6.93
N ASP A 21 -6.58 13.92 -8.04
CA ASP A 21 -7.49 13.41 -9.06
C ASP A 21 -7.84 11.93 -8.82
N VAL A 22 -9.03 11.52 -9.25
CA VAL A 22 -9.42 10.11 -9.18
C VAL A 22 -8.73 9.33 -10.30
N HIS A 23 -7.76 8.49 -9.93
CA HIS A 23 -7.03 7.62 -10.85
C HIS A 23 -7.56 6.20 -10.78
N ILE A 24 -8.65 5.89 -11.47
CA ILE A 24 -9.26 4.54 -11.42
C ILE A 24 -8.28 3.48 -11.90
N ALA A 25 -7.63 3.67 -13.05
CA ALA A 25 -6.67 2.69 -13.58
C ALA A 25 -5.54 2.38 -12.58
N ARG A 26 -4.98 3.40 -11.92
CA ARG A 26 -3.97 3.21 -10.87
C ARG A 26 -4.51 2.44 -9.67
N LYS A 27 -5.75 2.75 -9.22
CA LYS A 27 -6.37 2.07 -8.09
C LYS A 27 -6.61 0.59 -8.40
N VAL A 28 -7.13 0.29 -9.58
CA VAL A 28 -7.32 -1.09 -10.04
C VAL A 28 -5.98 -1.81 -10.14
N TRP A 29 -4.97 -1.18 -10.74
CA TRP A 29 -3.62 -1.74 -10.82
C TRP A 29 -3.04 -2.04 -9.44
N HIS A 30 -3.14 -1.09 -8.51
CA HIS A 30 -2.67 -1.25 -7.14
C HIS A 30 -3.41 -2.38 -6.41
N MET A 31 -4.76 -2.35 -6.44
CA MET A 31 -5.58 -3.40 -5.83
C MET A 31 -5.22 -4.78 -6.37
N THR A 32 -5.16 -4.94 -7.68
CA THR A 32 -4.83 -6.23 -8.33
C THR A 32 -3.42 -6.67 -7.97
N GLY A 33 -2.43 -5.77 -8.05
CA GLY A 33 -1.04 -6.08 -7.76
C GLY A 33 -0.84 -6.51 -6.31
N VAL A 34 -1.35 -5.74 -5.35
CA VAL A 34 -1.22 -6.07 -3.92
C VAL A 34 -2.03 -7.31 -3.54
N PHE A 35 -3.22 -7.48 -4.13
CA PHE A 35 -4.01 -8.69 -3.91
C PHE A 35 -3.32 -9.94 -4.47
N THR A 36 -2.62 -9.83 -5.61
CA THR A 36 -1.80 -10.93 -6.13
C THR A 36 -0.65 -11.27 -5.17
N LEU A 37 -0.01 -10.27 -4.54
CA LEU A 37 0.99 -10.52 -3.48
C LEU A 37 0.38 -11.22 -2.27
N PHE A 38 -0.82 -10.82 -1.85
CA PHE A 38 -1.56 -11.50 -0.79
C PHE A 38 -1.85 -12.97 -1.14
N LEU A 39 -2.32 -13.25 -2.35
CA LEU A 39 -2.57 -14.62 -2.81
C LEU A 39 -1.26 -15.45 -2.82
N GLY A 40 -0.19 -14.89 -3.37
CA GLY A 40 1.13 -15.53 -3.33
C GLY A 40 1.59 -15.82 -1.90
N TRP A 41 1.44 -14.85 -0.99
CA TRP A 41 1.79 -15.02 0.42
C TRP A 41 0.96 -16.08 1.14
N THR A 42 -0.31 -16.25 0.75
CA THR A 42 -1.25 -17.18 1.39
C THR A 42 -1.11 -18.61 0.86
N PHE A 43 -0.88 -18.78 -0.46
CA PHE A 43 -0.90 -20.08 -1.12
C PHE A 43 0.49 -20.70 -1.29
N PHE A 44 1.56 -19.92 -1.31
CA PHE A 44 2.91 -20.47 -1.35
C PHE A 44 3.53 -20.54 0.06
N PRO A 45 4.48 -21.47 0.28
CA PRO A 45 5.31 -21.41 1.47
C PRO A 45 6.00 -20.05 1.61
N ASN A 46 6.09 -19.52 2.83
CA ASN A 46 6.59 -18.15 3.07
C ASN A 46 7.99 -17.89 2.47
N TYR A 47 8.88 -18.90 2.51
CA TYR A 47 10.22 -18.78 1.92
C TYR A 47 10.16 -18.64 0.40
N VAL A 48 9.21 -19.31 -0.28
CA VAL A 48 9.01 -19.17 -1.72
C VAL A 48 8.51 -17.77 -2.06
N SER A 49 7.54 -17.29 -1.30
CA SER A 49 7.01 -15.91 -1.46
C SER A 49 8.10 -14.86 -1.27
N LEU A 50 8.97 -15.03 -0.25
CA LEU A 50 10.12 -14.14 -0.02
C LEU A 50 11.14 -14.20 -1.15
N ILE A 51 11.44 -15.37 -1.69
CA ILE A 51 12.36 -15.52 -2.83
C ILE A 51 11.79 -14.82 -4.07
N LEU A 52 10.51 -15.05 -4.38
CA LEU A 52 9.86 -14.39 -5.53
C LEU A 52 9.82 -12.86 -5.37
N LEU A 53 9.53 -12.38 -4.16
CA LEU A 53 9.58 -10.96 -3.83
C LEU A 53 10.99 -10.39 -3.95
N ALA A 54 12.01 -11.11 -3.48
CA ALA A 54 13.40 -10.69 -3.59
C ALA A 54 13.85 -10.60 -5.06
N ILE A 55 13.47 -11.58 -5.90
CA ILE A 55 13.74 -11.55 -7.34
C ILE A 55 13.05 -10.32 -7.98
N ALA A 56 11.77 -10.12 -7.69
CA ALA A 56 11.03 -8.97 -8.19
C ALA A 56 11.68 -7.64 -7.75
N TRP A 57 12.13 -7.56 -6.50
CA TRP A 57 12.82 -6.39 -5.94
C TRP A 57 14.14 -6.11 -6.64
N VAL A 58 15.00 -7.14 -6.80
CA VAL A 58 16.32 -7.04 -7.46
C VAL A 58 16.19 -6.61 -8.92
N VAL A 59 15.11 -7.00 -9.61
CA VAL A 59 14.87 -6.60 -11.00
C VAL A 59 14.25 -5.20 -11.08
N PHE A 60 13.19 -4.96 -10.31
CA PHE A 60 12.39 -3.74 -10.47
C PHE A 60 13.04 -2.52 -9.80
N VAL A 61 13.55 -2.64 -8.58
CA VAL A 61 14.02 -1.48 -7.82
C VAL A 61 15.27 -0.83 -8.44
N PRO A 62 16.31 -1.59 -8.83
CA PRO A 62 17.44 -0.99 -9.56
C PRO A 62 17.02 -0.36 -10.89
N ALA A 63 16.12 -1.00 -11.65
CA ALA A 63 15.63 -0.44 -12.91
C ALA A 63 14.87 0.88 -12.69
N ASP A 64 14.04 0.96 -11.64
CA ASP A 64 13.32 2.17 -11.25
C ASP A 64 14.28 3.29 -10.79
N LEU A 65 15.34 2.95 -10.07
CA LEU A 65 16.35 3.93 -9.65
C LEU A 65 17.20 4.40 -10.86
N ILE A 66 17.64 3.49 -11.73
CA ILE A 66 18.45 3.82 -12.91
C ILE A 66 17.69 4.78 -13.84
N ARG A 67 16.37 4.60 -14.04
CA ARG A 67 15.59 5.54 -14.88
C ARG A 67 15.67 6.99 -14.39
N LEU A 68 15.80 7.22 -13.08
CA LEU A 68 15.88 8.58 -12.52
C LEU A 68 17.18 9.30 -12.91
N TYR A 69 18.24 8.54 -13.20
CA TYR A 69 19.54 9.08 -13.65
C TYR A 69 19.62 9.18 -15.16
N ASN A 70 18.78 8.49 -15.93
CA ASN A 70 18.79 8.51 -17.39
C ASN A 70 17.50 9.14 -17.95
N PRO A 71 17.55 10.42 -18.44
CA PRO A 71 16.38 11.14 -18.91
C PRO A 71 15.67 10.47 -20.10
N LYS A 72 16.42 9.83 -21.01
CA LYS A 72 15.84 9.12 -22.17
C LYS A 72 15.06 7.89 -21.72
N LEU A 73 15.65 7.10 -20.81
CA LEU A 73 15.01 5.91 -20.24
C LEU A 73 13.78 6.30 -19.43
N ASN A 74 13.88 7.35 -18.61
CA ASN A 74 12.76 7.87 -17.80
C ASN A 74 11.59 8.27 -18.70
N LYS A 75 11.83 9.03 -19.77
CA LYS A 75 10.80 9.45 -20.74
C LYS A 75 10.13 8.25 -21.41
N THR A 76 10.89 7.22 -21.77
CA THR A 76 10.34 6.01 -22.41
C THR A 76 9.46 5.24 -21.43
N ILE A 77 9.96 4.94 -20.23
CA ILE A 77 9.22 4.19 -19.19
C ILE A 77 7.96 4.96 -18.77
N THR A 78 8.07 6.25 -18.47
CA THR A 78 6.93 7.06 -18.04
C THR A 78 5.86 7.16 -19.12
N LYS A 79 6.22 7.15 -20.41
CA LYS A 79 5.24 7.12 -21.50
C LYS A 79 4.42 5.82 -21.51
N TRP A 80 5.08 4.67 -21.30
CA TRP A 80 4.40 3.36 -21.24
C TRP A 80 3.50 3.20 -20.02
N PHE A 81 3.94 3.71 -18.86
CA PHE A 81 3.23 3.60 -17.58
C PHE A 81 2.38 4.83 -17.24
N LYS A 82 2.22 5.78 -18.18
CA LYS A 82 1.42 7.01 -18.00
C LYS A 82 0.05 6.79 -17.34
N PRO A 83 -0.76 5.77 -17.70
CA PRO A 83 -2.08 5.57 -17.10
C PRO A 83 -2.06 5.29 -15.60
N ILE A 84 -0.95 4.77 -15.07
CA ILE A 84 -0.83 4.34 -13.67
C ILE A 84 0.18 5.16 -12.86
N MET A 85 1.01 5.99 -13.51
CA MET A 85 1.97 6.87 -12.83
C MET A 85 1.36 8.21 -12.44
N ARG A 86 1.87 8.78 -11.35
CA ARG A 86 1.56 10.15 -10.91
C ARG A 86 2.65 11.12 -11.36
N ASN A 87 2.30 12.42 -11.43
CA ASN A 87 3.23 13.47 -11.80
C ASN A 87 4.48 13.51 -10.89
N ASN A 88 4.32 13.27 -9.59
CA ASN A 88 5.42 13.26 -8.62
C ASN A 88 6.36 12.03 -8.75
N GLU A 89 5.98 11.00 -9.48
CA GLU A 89 6.83 9.81 -9.73
C GLU A 89 7.76 10.00 -10.93
N LEU A 90 7.66 11.11 -11.65
CA LEU A 90 8.60 11.46 -12.72
C LEU A 90 10.02 11.68 -12.19
N ASP A 91 10.14 12.30 -11.00
CA ASP A 91 11.41 12.68 -10.37
C ASP A 91 11.71 11.89 -9.09
N ARG A 92 10.90 10.86 -8.78
CA ARG A 92 11.01 10.05 -7.56
C ARG A 92 10.81 8.58 -7.87
N PRO A 93 11.23 7.67 -6.98
CA PRO A 93 10.92 6.26 -7.10
C PRO A 93 9.41 6.02 -7.23
N ALA A 94 9.04 5.02 -8.03
CA ALA A 94 7.65 4.62 -8.22
C ALA A 94 7.05 4.01 -6.93
N GLY A 95 5.73 4.11 -6.77
CA GLY A 95 5.03 3.48 -5.65
C GLY A 95 5.30 1.99 -5.52
N THR A 96 5.59 1.29 -6.63
CA THR A 96 5.95 -0.14 -6.64
C THR A 96 7.30 -0.42 -5.96
N THR A 97 8.28 0.50 -6.05
CA THR A 97 9.56 0.40 -5.31
C THR A 97 9.31 0.39 -3.79
N TYR A 98 8.48 1.31 -3.31
CA TYR A 98 8.08 1.36 -1.90
C TYR A 98 7.26 0.14 -1.49
N LEU A 99 6.35 -0.34 -2.35
CA LEU A 99 5.55 -1.54 -2.11
C LEU A 99 6.43 -2.78 -1.93
N LEU A 100 7.28 -3.10 -2.89
CA LEU A 100 8.14 -4.30 -2.84
C LEU A 100 9.07 -4.26 -1.62
N THR A 101 9.64 -3.08 -1.33
CA THR A 101 10.52 -2.90 -0.16
C THR A 101 9.73 -3.09 1.15
N GLY A 102 8.54 -2.51 1.25
CA GLY A 102 7.68 -2.65 2.42
C GLY A 102 7.22 -4.08 2.65
N VAL A 103 6.82 -4.80 1.60
CA VAL A 103 6.35 -6.19 1.70
C VAL A 103 7.48 -7.14 2.10
N ILE A 104 8.69 -6.97 1.55
CA ILE A 104 9.86 -7.75 2.01
C ILE A 104 10.16 -7.45 3.47
N PHE A 105 10.15 -6.17 3.87
CA PHE A 105 10.42 -5.76 5.23
C PHE A 105 9.45 -6.41 6.23
N ILE A 106 8.14 -6.32 5.97
CA ILE A 106 7.16 -6.95 6.86
C ILE A 106 7.22 -8.48 6.80
N GLY A 107 7.49 -9.07 5.63
CA GLY A 107 7.61 -10.52 5.44
C GLY A 107 8.77 -11.15 6.20
N LEU A 108 9.86 -10.39 6.44
CA LEU A 108 11.00 -10.84 7.23
C LEU A 108 10.80 -10.70 8.74
N LEU A 109 9.98 -9.74 9.18
CA LEU A 109 9.90 -9.34 10.59
C LEU A 109 8.62 -9.79 11.30
N PHE A 110 7.54 -10.06 10.56
CA PHE A 110 6.22 -10.30 11.17
C PHE A 110 5.68 -11.69 10.83
N PRO A 111 4.80 -12.24 11.70
CA PRO A 111 4.15 -13.51 11.45
C PRO A 111 3.33 -13.50 10.15
N PRO A 112 3.24 -14.65 9.44
CA PRO A 112 2.59 -14.74 8.14
C PRO A 112 1.14 -14.24 8.10
N SER A 113 0.37 -14.49 9.16
CA SER A 113 -1.00 -14.03 9.31
C SER A 113 -1.13 -12.52 9.38
N VAL A 114 -0.20 -11.86 10.05
CA VAL A 114 -0.12 -10.40 10.15
C VAL A 114 0.23 -9.79 8.79
N VAL A 115 1.21 -10.38 8.10
CA VAL A 115 1.60 -9.95 6.74
C VAL A 115 0.43 -10.07 5.78
N ALA A 116 -0.26 -11.23 5.78
CA ALA A 116 -1.43 -11.45 4.94
C ALA A 116 -2.53 -10.40 5.16
N LEU A 117 -2.86 -10.12 6.43
CA LEU A 117 -3.90 -9.14 6.75
C LEU A 117 -3.47 -7.71 6.42
N SER A 118 -2.19 -7.36 6.64
CA SER A 118 -1.64 -6.05 6.26
C SER A 118 -1.65 -5.83 4.75
N LEU A 119 -1.40 -6.88 3.95
CA LEU A 119 -1.54 -6.84 2.50
C LEU A 119 -2.99 -6.65 2.06
N LEU A 120 -3.96 -7.27 2.74
CA LEU A 120 -5.38 -7.02 2.48
C LEU A 120 -5.77 -5.57 2.80
N PHE A 121 -5.27 -5.01 3.90
CA PHE A 121 -5.50 -3.61 4.23
C PHE A 121 -4.95 -2.68 3.13
N LEU A 122 -3.71 -2.90 2.71
CA LEU A 122 -3.10 -2.12 1.65
C LEU A 122 -3.83 -2.29 0.31
N ALA A 123 -4.28 -3.52 -0.02
CA ALA A 123 -4.97 -3.80 -1.27
C ALA A 123 -6.31 -3.07 -1.37
N PHE A 124 -7.09 -3.03 -0.29
CA PHE A 124 -8.47 -2.56 -0.34
C PHE A 124 -8.70 -1.26 0.42
N ALA A 125 -8.16 -1.10 1.64
CA ALA A 125 -8.46 0.07 2.46
C ALA A 125 -7.84 1.34 1.89
N ASP A 126 -6.57 1.33 1.43
CA ASP A 126 -5.93 2.52 0.83
C ASP A 126 -6.67 3.03 -0.42
N PRO A 127 -6.96 2.21 -1.46
CA PRO A 127 -7.64 2.73 -2.64
C PRO A 127 -9.08 3.15 -2.37
N ILE A 128 -9.80 2.47 -1.46
CA ILE A 128 -11.19 2.83 -1.11
C ILE A 128 -11.21 4.12 -0.28
N ALA A 129 -10.37 4.24 0.75
CA ALA A 129 -10.25 5.45 1.56
C ALA A 129 -9.88 6.67 0.70
N SER A 130 -8.88 6.50 -0.15
CA SER A 130 -8.45 7.54 -1.09
C SER A 130 -9.56 7.91 -2.08
N TYR A 131 -10.34 6.95 -2.60
CA TYR A 131 -11.48 7.22 -3.48
C TYR A 131 -12.57 8.02 -2.76
N ILE A 132 -13.00 7.53 -1.58
CA ILE A 132 -14.02 8.19 -0.76
C ILE A 132 -13.55 9.58 -0.31
N GLY A 133 -12.30 9.69 0.13
CA GLY A 133 -11.71 10.94 0.59
C GLY A 133 -11.57 12.02 -0.50
N ILE A 134 -11.31 11.62 -1.75
CA ILE A 134 -11.25 12.55 -2.89
C ILE A 134 -12.66 12.97 -3.31
N ARG A 135 -13.59 12.01 -3.44
CA ARG A 135 -14.92 12.26 -4.01
C ARG A 135 -15.89 12.87 -3.00
N TYR A 136 -15.86 12.44 -1.76
CA TYR A 136 -16.84 12.80 -0.72
C TYR A 136 -16.23 13.51 0.49
N GLY A 137 -14.90 13.66 0.54
CA GLY A 137 -14.19 14.23 1.68
C GLY A 137 -14.44 15.73 1.83
N ARG A 138 -15.31 16.10 2.77
CA ARG A 138 -15.62 17.50 3.10
C ARG A 138 -14.63 18.09 4.11
N SER A 139 -14.33 17.33 5.18
CA SER A 139 -13.44 17.75 6.28
C SER A 139 -12.07 17.08 6.13
N LYS A 140 -11.05 17.88 5.83
CA LYS A 140 -9.66 17.42 5.71
C LYS A 140 -9.01 17.33 7.08
N ILE A 141 -8.19 16.28 7.30
CA ILE A 141 -7.41 16.06 8.53
C ILE A 141 -5.94 16.36 8.27
N PHE A 142 -5.34 15.65 7.31
CA PHE A 142 -3.95 15.83 6.88
C PHE A 142 -3.87 15.93 5.37
N GLY A 143 -3.48 17.07 4.82
CA GLY A 143 -3.31 17.29 3.39
C GLY A 143 -4.56 16.90 2.58
N HIS A 144 -4.51 15.75 1.89
CA HIS A 144 -5.63 15.22 1.10
C HIS A 144 -6.50 14.21 1.85
N LYS A 145 -6.10 13.77 3.03
CA LYS A 145 -6.81 12.80 3.86
C LYS A 145 -8.01 13.45 4.56
N SER A 146 -9.14 12.76 4.65
CA SER A 146 -10.40 13.26 5.20
C SER A 146 -11.03 12.28 6.19
N TRP A 147 -11.95 12.78 7.03
CA TRP A 147 -12.72 11.93 7.95
C TRP A 147 -13.51 10.85 7.21
N GLN A 148 -14.10 11.17 6.05
CA GLN A 148 -14.85 10.21 5.24
C GLN A 148 -13.94 9.08 4.73
N GLY A 149 -12.70 9.41 4.32
CA GLY A 149 -11.70 8.42 3.95
C GLY A 149 -11.30 7.55 5.13
N PHE A 150 -11.07 8.14 6.30
CA PHE A 150 -10.76 7.42 7.53
C PHE A 150 -11.84 6.40 7.91
N PHE A 151 -13.12 6.81 7.94
CA PHE A 151 -14.21 5.89 8.25
C PHE A 151 -14.37 4.79 7.20
N ALA A 152 -14.11 5.10 5.93
CA ALA A 152 -14.11 4.08 4.87
C ALA A 152 -12.97 3.06 5.09
N ALA A 153 -11.75 3.51 5.40
CA ALA A 153 -10.64 2.63 5.74
C ALA A 153 -10.97 1.77 6.97
N PHE A 154 -11.51 2.39 8.02
CA PHE A 154 -11.92 1.68 9.24
C PHE A 154 -12.89 0.54 8.94
N LEU A 155 -13.96 0.83 8.20
CA LEU A 155 -14.96 -0.18 7.86
C LEU A 155 -14.37 -1.32 7.02
N VAL A 156 -13.54 -0.99 6.03
CA VAL A 156 -12.88 -2.01 5.19
C VAL A 156 -11.94 -2.87 6.01
N CYS A 157 -11.07 -2.29 6.83
CA CYS A 157 -10.14 -3.04 7.68
C CYS A 157 -10.88 -3.89 8.72
N PHE A 158 -11.96 -3.37 9.30
CA PHE A 158 -12.84 -4.12 10.21
C PHE A 158 -13.42 -5.36 9.54
N VAL A 159 -14.05 -5.20 8.36
CA VAL A 159 -14.68 -6.30 7.62
C VAL A 159 -13.63 -7.34 7.17
N LEU A 160 -12.48 -6.88 6.70
CA LEU A 160 -11.38 -7.76 6.30
C LEU A 160 -10.83 -8.57 7.48
N THR A 161 -10.64 -7.94 8.65
CA THR A 161 -10.18 -8.64 9.84
C THR A 161 -11.22 -9.64 10.33
N PHE A 162 -12.48 -9.22 10.40
CA PHE A 162 -13.58 -10.10 10.79
C PHE A 162 -13.66 -11.32 9.89
N GLY A 163 -13.67 -11.11 8.57
CA GLY A 163 -13.67 -12.20 7.59
C GLY A 163 -12.44 -13.10 7.73
N PHE A 164 -11.25 -12.51 7.85
CA PHE A 164 -10.00 -13.26 8.02
C PHE A 164 -10.03 -14.18 9.24
N LEU A 165 -10.47 -13.69 10.39
CA LEU A 165 -10.56 -14.48 11.64
C LEU A 165 -11.69 -15.53 11.55
N TYR A 166 -12.85 -15.14 11.01
CA TYR A 166 -13.99 -16.04 10.83
C TYR A 166 -13.64 -17.26 9.97
N PHE A 167 -12.99 -17.05 8.81
CA PHE A 167 -12.58 -18.14 7.92
C PHE A 167 -11.44 -19.00 8.52
N ARG A 168 -10.76 -18.52 9.55
CA ARG A 168 -9.76 -19.29 10.33
C ARG A 168 -10.39 -19.99 11.53
N GLY A 169 -11.71 -19.92 11.72
CA GLY A 169 -12.42 -20.56 12.83
C GLY A 169 -12.24 -19.87 14.17
N ILE A 170 -11.71 -18.64 14.21
CA ILE A 170 -11.50 -17.88 15.44
C ILE A 170 -12.76 -17.10 15.73
N SER A 171 -13.52 -17.52 16.75
CA SER A 171 -14.75 -16.86 17.18
C SER A 171 -14.57 -16.03 18.44
N GLU A 172 -13.61 -16.40 19.29
CA GLU A 172 -13.33 -15.68 20.53
C GLU A 172 -12.79 -14.28 20.21
N SER A 173 -13.36 -13.29 20.88
CA SER A 173 -12.98 -11.88 20.77
C SER A 173 -12.99 -11.32 19.32
N ILE A 174 -13.58 -12.02 18.35
CA ILE A 174 -13.56 -11.62 16.94
C ILE A 174 -14.02 -10.19 16.71
N TRP A 175 -15.08 -9.77 17.41
CA TRP A 175 -15.65 -8.42 17.28
C TRP A 175 -14.68 -7.33 17.78
N ILE A 176 -14.12 -7.54 18.97
CA ILE A 176 -13.23 -6.55 19.57
C ILE A 176 -11.89 -6.47 18.84
N VAL A 177 -11.35 -7.62 18.45
CA VAL A 177 -10.12 -7.68 17.66
C VAL A 177 -10.31 -6.99 16.31
N SER A 178 -11.44 -7.26 15.62
CA SER A 178 -11.72 -6.62 14.34
C SER A 178 -11.95 -5.11 14.47
N LEU A 179 -12.57 -4.65 15.53
CA LEU A 179 -12.78 -3.23 15.82
C LEU A 179 -11.43 -2.51 16.02
N ILE A 180 -10.55 -3.09 16.84
CA ILE A 180 -9.23 -2.50 17.11
C ILE A 180 -8.36 -2.56 15.86
N ALA A 181 -8.34 -3.68 15.13
CA ALA A 181 -7.60 -3.83 13.89
C ALA A 181 -8.11 -2.86 12.80
N GLY A 182 -9.43 -2.66 12.74
CA GLY A 182 -10.04 -1.66 11.87
C GLY A 182 -9.53 -0.25 12.15
N PHE A 183 -9.46 0.12 13.44
CA PHE A 183 -8.91 1.40 13.85
C PHE A 183 -7.41 1.54 13.51
N ILE A 184 -6.62 0.49 13.76
CA ILE A 184 -5.20 0.46 13.42
C ILE A 184 -4.99 0.66 11.93
N GLY A 185 -5.72 -0.08 11.07
CA GLY A 185 -5.61 0.05 9.63
C GLY A 185 -6.01 1.44 9.12
N ALA A 186 -7.07 2.01 9.69
CA ALA A 186 -7.50 3.38 9.38
C ALA A 186 -6.47 4.44 9.80
N MET A 187 -5.85 4.27 10.96
CA MET A 187 -4.77 5.15 11.44
C MET A 187 -3.51 5.02 10.57
N ALA A 188 -3.16 3.79 10.18
CA ALA A 188 -2.02 3.53 9.30
C ALA A 188 -2.20 4.18 7.91
N GLU A 189 -3.43 4.23 7.40
CA GLU A 189 -3.79 4.94 6.17
C GLU A 189 -3.80 6.45 6.36
N LEU A 190 -4.33 6.94 7.49
CA LEU A 190 -4.53 8.37 7.74
C LEU A 190 -3.22 9.12 7.98
N VAL A 191 -2.31 8.54 8.78
CA VAL A 191 -1.12 9.25 9.31
C VAL A 191 0.01 9.21 8.31
N PRO A 192 0.39 10.35 7.69
CA PRO A 192 1.54 10.39 6.81
C PRO A 192 2.83 10.34 7.64
N ILE A 193 3.72 9.38 7.35
CA ILE A 193 5.03 9.30 8.00
C ILE A 193 6.08 9.95 7.11
N ALA A 194 6.54 11.12 7.51
CA ALA A 194 7.56 11.88 6.79
C ALA A 194 7.22 12.07 5.30
N LYS A 195 8.19 11.83 4.42
CA LYS A 195 8.02 11.91 2.95
C LYS A 195 7.99 10.52 2.29
N ILE A 196 7.73 9.46 3.09
CA ILE A 196 7.72 8.08 2.61
C ILE A 196 6.33 7.78 2.00
N ASP A 197 6.29 6.94 0.98
CA ASP A 197 5.06 6.59 0.28
C ASP A 197 4.19 5.65 1.13
N ASP A 198 2.86 5.79 1.00
CA ASP A 198 1.86 5.00 1.73
C ASP A 198 2.03 3.48 1.46
N ASN A 199 2.54 3.09 0.30
CA ASN A 199 2.81 1.69 -0.05
C ASN A 199 3.86 1.01 0.84
N PHE A 200 4.70 1.78 1.52
CA PHE A 200 5.65 1.28 2.52
C PHE A 200 5.09 1.47 3.94
N THR A 201 4.63 2.68 4.26
CA THR A 201 4.30 3.03 5.64
C THR A 201 3.05 2.33 6.16
N MET A 202 2.01 2.21 5.34
CA MET A 202 0.75 1.59 5.74
C MET A 202 0.91 0.10 6.11
N PRO A 203 1.54 -0.77 5.29
CA PRO A 203 1.71 -2.17 5.66
C PRO A 203 2.62 -2.34 6.89
N VAL A 204 3.66 -1.51 7.04
CA VAL A 204 4.53 -1.57 8.21
C VAL A 204 3.78 -1.20 9.50
N MET A 205 3.07 -0.07 9.51
CA MET A 205 2.31 0.37 10.68
C MET A 205 1.19 -0.61 11.04
N SER A 206 0.48 -1.10 10.02
CA SER A 206 -0.57 -2.11 10.22
C SER A 206 0.02 -3.38 10.82
N SER A 207 1.18 -3.86 10.33
CA SER A 207 1.84 -5.06 10.85
C SER A 207 2.26 -4.91 12.30
N VAL A 208 2.82 -3.75 12.67
CA VAL A 208 3.16 -3.45 14.07
C VAL A 208 1.92 -3.51 14.96
N GLY A 209 0.88 -2.76 14.61
CA GLY A 209 -0.34 -2.70 15.41
C GLY A 209 -1.07 -4.05 15.49
N LEU A 210 -1.20 -4.77 14.37
CA LEU A 210 -1.80 -6.10 14.32
C LEU A 210 -1.04 -7.12 15.17
N SER A 211 0.30 -7.05 15.17
CA SER A 211 1.11 -7.94 16.00
C SER A 211 0.83 -7.74 17.48
N PHE A 212 0.71 -6.49 17.96
CA PHE A 212 0.33 -6.22 19.33
C PHE A 212 -1.05 -6.76 19.67
N VAL A 213 -2.05 -6.52 18.81
CA VAL A 213 -3.42 -6.99 19.03
C VAL A 213 -3.48 -8.52 19.04
N PHE A 214 -2.85 -9.18 18.08
CA PHE A 214 -2.87 -10.63 17.97
C PHE A 214 -2.13 -11.31 19.12
N THR A 215 -1.06 -10.70 19.63
CA THR A 215 -0.39 -11.17 20.85
C THR A 215 -1.28 -10.98 22.08
N PHE A 216 -1.85 -9.79 22.24
CA PHE A 216 -2.67 -9.46 23.42
C PHE A 216 -3.92 -10.34 23.57
N PHE A 217 -4.56 -10.69 22.44
CA PHE A 217 -5.74 -11.56 22.42
C PHE A 217 -5.41 -13.03 22.16
N SER A 218 -4.13 -13.45 22.24
CA SER A 218 -3.66 -14.83 22.01
C SER A 218 -4.10 -15.42 20.66
N ILE A 219 -4.33 -14.58 19.65
CA ILE A 219 -4.83 -15.00 18.31
C ILE A 219 -3.85 -15.96 17.65
N PHE A 220 -2.53 -15.80 17.87
CA PHE A 220 -1.52 -16.68 17.28
C PHE A 220 -1.62 -18.13 17.74
N GLU A 221 -2.18 -18.40 18.90
CA GLU A 221 -2.39 -19.76 19.42
C GLU A 221 -3.44 -20.53 18.60
N HIS A 222 -4.39 -19.80 18.04
CA HIS A 222 -5.49 -20.32 17.22
C HIS A 222 -5.17 -20.34 15.71
N LEU A 223 -4.08 -19.70 15.27
CA LEU A 223 -3.66 -19.62 13.86
C LEU A 223 -2.67 -20.72 13.44
N LYS A 224 -2.56 -21.81 14.18
CA LYS A 224 -1.68 -22.93 13.87
C LYS A 224 -2.20 -23.78 12.73
#